data_dd11f2d3fbb43f388714dc3a3a861c88
#
_entry.id   dd11f2d3fbb43f388714dc3a3a861c88
#
_cell.length_a   1.000
_cell.length_b   1.000
_cell.length_c   1.000
_cell.angle_alpha   90.00
_cell.angle_beta   90.00
_cell.angle_gamma   90.00
#
_symmetry.space_group_name_H-M   'P 1'
#
loop_
_entity.id
_entity.type
_entity.pdbx_description
1 polymer ?
#
loop_
_entity_poly.entity_id
_entity_poly.type
_entity_poly.pdbx_seq_one_letter_code
_entity_poly.pdbx_strand_id
1 'polypeptide(L)'
;DQVQYKQGRDTDQITLNTDSENYNTWRVKRPKELDPEREAGPISLGRYLGGGRSGIPTFARSPVALSPEDLVAGEVDVAILGAPLDMGSGWRDAIHGPRAMRMLGRGTGGADVSTMIDPGKVLNIVDYGDAAIDQLSTERSVQEVRDRVREIAETGAIPFIIGGDHS
;
A
#
# COMPACT_ATOMS: atom_id res chain seq x y z
N ASP A 1 20.03 -2.33 22.74
CA ASP A 1 20.50 -0.96 23.00
C ASP A 1 19.33 -0.12 23.47
N GLN A 2 19.32 0.23 24.76
CA GLN A 2 18.30 1.11 25.33
C GLN A 2 18.55 2.53 24.83
N VAL A 3 17.61 3.10 24.11
CA VAL A 3 17.60 4.52 23.79
C VAL A 3 17.42 5.28 25.11
N GLN A 4 18.49 5.81 25.65
CA GLN A 4 18.41 6.71 26.79
C GLN A 4 17.93 8.07 26.31
N TYR A 5 16.69 8.40 26.60
CA TYR A 5 16.20 9.78 26.50
C TYR A 5 16.87 10.62 27.59
N LYS A 6 17.85 11.44 27.20
CA LYS A 6 18.39 12.43 28.12
C LYS A 6 17.34 13.54 28.30
N GLN A 7 16.81 13.67 29.50
CA GLN A 7 16.07 14.86 29.90
C GLN A 7 16.97 16.08 29.78
N GLY A 8 16.46 17.17 29.20
CA GLY A 8 17.16 18.42 29.12
C GLY A 8 18.07 18.58 27.88
N ARG A 9 17.77 17.94 26.76
CA ARG A 9 18.44 18.28 25.51
C ARG A 9 18.08 19.71 25.12
N ASP A 10 19.11 20.50 25.03
CA ASP A 10 19.02 21.78 24.33
C ASP A 10 18.79 21.50 22.83
N THR A 11 17.56 21.70 22.41
CA THR A 11 17.16 21.42 21.02
C THR A 11 17.82 22.37 20.04
N ASP A 12 18.32 23.51 20.51
CA ASP A 12 19.02 24.50 19.67
C ASP A 12 20.41 24.02 19.22
N GLN A 13 20.92 22.96 19.84
CA GLN A 13 22.21 22.35 19.50
C GLN A 13 22.09 21.09 18.64
N ILE A 14 20.89 20.69 18.22
CA ILE A 14 20.73 19.53 17.33
C ILE A 14 21.11 19.96 15.92
N THR A 15 22.35 19.72 15.55
CA THR A 15 22.78 19.88 14.16
C THR A 15 22.31 18.69 13.35
N LEU A 16 21.51 18.95 12.33
CA LEU A 16 21.15 17.94 11.34
C LEU A 16 22.38 17.56 10.54
N ASN A 17 22.89 16.38 10.78
CA ASN A 17 23.97 15.81 9.98
C ASN A 17 23.36 15.14 8.73
N THR A 18 23.36 15.90 7.63
CA THR A 18 22.84 15.44 6.34
C THR A 18 23.69 14.34 5.69
N ASP A 19 24.94 14.19 6.12
CA ASP A 19 25.87 13.18 5.60
C ASP A 19 25.82 11.87 6.41
N SER A 20 25.03 11.86 7.49
CA SER A 20 24.85 10.64 8.28
C SER A 20 24.11 9.58 7.46
N GLU A 21 24.60 8.36 7.50
CA GLU A 21 23.90 7.20 6.93
C GLU A 21 22.46 7.06 7.42
N ASN A 22 22.20 7.61 8.60
CA ASN A 22 20.88 7.57 9.23
C ASN A 22 20.03 8.82 8.97
N TYR A 23 20.56 9.86 8.29
CA TYR A 23 19.84 11.12 8.13
C TYR A 23 18.45 10.97 7.49
N ASN A 24 18.35 10.10 6.53
CA ASN A 24 17.09 9.84 5.81
C ASN A 24 16.51 8.46 6.09
N THR A 25 16.85 7.83 7.22
CA THR A 25 16.36 6.46 7.50
C THR A 25 14.84 6.38 7.58
N TRP A 26 14.18 7.47 7.93
CA TRP A 26 12.74 7.59 7.90
C TRP A 26 12.17 7.88 6.50
N ARG A 27 13.02 8.38 5.58
CA ARG A 27 12.69 8.61 4.17
C ARG A 27 13.11 7.45 3.28
N VAL A 28 14.13 6.72 3.71
CA VAL A 28 14.53 5.52 3.01
C VAL A 28 13.49 4.47 3.30
N LYS A 29 12.74 4.09 2.29
CA LYS A 29 11.97 2.87 2.35
C LYS A 29 12.90 1.73 2.62
N ARG A 30 12.85 1.25 3.80
CA ARG A 30 13.31 -0.11 4.04
C ARG A 30 12.11 -0.98 3.72
N PRO A 31 12.16 -1.77 2.64
CA PRO A 31 11.21 -2.85 2.54
C PRO A 31 11.32 -3.57 3.89
N LYS A 32 10.21 -3.66 4.60
CA LYS A 32 10.19 -4.49 5.79
C LYS A 32 10.58 -5.86 5.28
N GLU A 33 11.71 -6.35 5.75
CA GLU A 33 12.18 -7.65 5.34
C GLU A 33 11.05 -8.64 5.64
N LEU A 34 10.54 -9.21 4.60
CA LEU A 34 9.63 -10.35 4.74
C LEU A 34 10.44 -11.49 5.32
N ASP A 35 9.81 -12.30 6.14
CA ASP A 35 10.43 -13.53 6.62
C ASP A 35 10.93 -14.32 5.39
N PRO A 36 12.25 -14.53 5.27
CA PRO A 36 12.81 -15.21 4.09
C PRO A 36 12.34 -16.67 3.95
N GLU A 37 11.84 -17.25 5.05
CA GLU A 37 11.28 -18.61 5.05
C GLU A 37 9.77 -18.63 4.72
N ARG A 38 9.15 -17.45 4.55
CA ARG A 38 7.76 -17.38 4.18
C ARG A 38 7.54 -17.90 2.76
N GLU A 39 6.68 -18.88 2.62
CA GLU A 39 6.21 -19.31 1.32
C GLU A 39 5.51 -18.15 0.59
N ALA A 40 5.86 -17.94 -0.68
CA ALA A 40 5.26 -16.90 -1.48
C ALA A 40 3.80 -17.23 -1.80
N GLY A 41 2.95 -16.20 -1.79
CA GLY A 41 1.54 -16.30 -2.13
C GLY A 41 0.69 -15.28 -1.38
N PRO A 42 -0.50 -14.95 -1.92
CA PRO A 42 -1.42 -14.01 -1.28
C PRO A 42 -1.89 -14.53 0.08
N ILE A 43 -1.92 -13.61 1.05
CA ILE A 43 -2.32 -13.89 2.42
C ILE A 43 -3.82 -13.60 2.58
N SER A 44 -4.61 -14.63 2.80
CA SER A 44 -6.03 -14.45 3.10
C SER A 44 -6.23 -14.02 4.55
N LEU A 45 -6.81 -12.84 4.73
CA LEU A 45 -7.19 -12.31 6.04
C LEU A 45 -8.62 -12.67 6.44
N GLY A 46 -9.31 -13.48 5.64
CA GLY A 46 -10.72 -13.82 5.82
C GLY A 46 -11.06 -14.38 7.20
N ARG A 47 -10.13 -15.09 7.83
CA ARG A 47 -10.27 -15.60 9.20
C ARG A 47 -10.37 -14.49 10.24
N TYR A 48 -9.78 -13.34 9.95
CA TYR A 48 -9.70 -12.18 10.86
C TYR A 48 -10.60 -11.03 10.44
N LEU A 49 -11.18 -11.14 9.25
CA LEU A 49 -12.16 -10.18 8.73
C LEU A 49 -13.53 -10.60 9.26
N GLY A 50 -13.92 -10.08 10.39
CA GLY A 50 -15.30 -10.19 10.84
C GLY A 50 -16.29 -9.60 9.82
N GLY A 51 -17.59 -9.84 9.99
CA GLY A 51 -18.63 -9.47 9.04
C GLY A 51 -18.75 -7.99 8.72
N GLY A 52 -17.86 -7.43 7.94
CA GLY A 52 -18.03 -6.16 7.23
C GLY A 52 -17.72 -4.88 7.99
N ARG A 53 -17.64 -4.89 9.32
CA ARG A 53 -17.39 -3.70 10.14
C ARG A 53 -16.21 -3.84 11.11
N SER A 54 -15.59 -5.00 11.16
CA SER A 54 -14.48 -5.31 12.05
C SER A 54 -13.39 -6.07 11.30
N GLY A 55 -12.19 -6.12 11.86
CA GLY A 55 -11.04 -6.79 11.29
C GLY A 55 -10.11 -5.84 10.56
N ILE A 56 -9.21 -6.42 9.75
CA ILE A 56 -8.24 -5.67 8.95
C ILE A 56 -8.86 -5.35 7.60
N PRO A 57 -9.08 -4.07 7.26
CA PRO A 57 -9.68 -3.71 5.99
C PRO A 57 -8.68 -3.89 4.83
N THR A 58 -9.13 -4.53 3.76
CA THR A 58 -8.43 -4.62 2.49
C THR A 58 -9.34 -4.15 1.37
N PHE A 59 -8.78 -3.79 0.21
CA PHE A 59 -9.57 -3.48 -0.97
C PHE A 59 -10.42 -4.68 -1.33
N ALA A 60 -11.72 -4.45 -1.48
CA ALA A 60 -12.67 -5.48 -1.88
C ALA A 60 -12.65 -6.75 -0.99
N ARG A 61 -12.09 -6.69 0.21
CA ARG A 61 -11.81 -7.82 1.10
C ARG A 61 -10.93 -8.90 0.46
N SER A 62 -10.15 -8.53 -0.51
CA SER A 62 -9.24 -9.42 -1.18
C SER A 62 -8.08 -9.84 -0.27
N PRO A 63 -7.40 -10.95 -0.58
CA PRO A 63 -6.13 -11.30 0.02
C PRO A 63 -5.09 -10.19 -0.16
N VAL A 64 -4.07 -10.17 0.67
CA VAL A 64 -2.96 -9.21 0.59
C VAL A 64 -1.77 -9.88 -0.06
N ALA A 65 -1.15 -9.22 -1.04
CA ALA A 65 0.14 -9.59 -1.58
C ALA A 65 1.19 -8.56 -1.16
N LEU A 66 2.35 -9.02 -0.74
CA LEU A 66 3.40 -8.18 -0.15
C LEU A 66 4.62 -8.02 -1.07
N SER A 67 4.70 -8.83 -2.12
CA SER A 67 5.83 -8.84 -3.04
C SER A 67 5.41 -9.33 -4.43
N PRO A 68 6.25 -9.11 -5.47
CA PRO A 68 6.00 -9.65 -6.81
C PRO A 68 5.89 -11.17 -6.83
N GLU A 69 6.66 -11.85 -5.99
CA GLU A 69 6.62 -13.31 -5.87
C GLU A 69 5.25 -13.79 -5.41
N ASP A 70 4.58 -13.04 -4.55
CA ASP A 70 3.21 -13.34 -4.12
C ASP A 70 2.22 -13.24 -5.27
N LEU A 71 2.42 -12.25 -6.17
CA LEU A 71 1.57 -12.07 -7.34
C LEU A 71 1.71 -13.25 -8.30
N VAL A 72 2.95 -13.68 -8.54
CA VAL A 72 3.25 -14.82 -9.41
C VAL A 72 2.71 -16.11 -8.79
N ALA A 73 3.00 -16.37 -7.51
CA ALA A 73 2.57 -17.59 -6.83
C ALA A 73 1.05 -17.69 -6.70
N GLY A 74 0.36 -16.54 -6.60
CA GLY A 74 -1.10 -16.47 -6.52
C GLY A 74 -1.81 -16.45 -7.87
N GLU A 75 -1.06 -16.52 -8.99
CA GLU A 75 -1.64 -16.35 -10.34
C GLU A 75 -2.58 -15.15 -10.39
N VAL A 76 -2.09 -14.00 -9.87
CA VAL A 76 -2.92 -12.81 -9.66
C VAL A 76 -3.24 -12.14 -10.99
N ASP A 77 -4.52 -11.91 -11.24
CA ASP A 77 -5.01 -11.18 -12.43
C ASP A 77 -4.97 -9.67 -12.21
N VAL A 78 -5.36 -9.22 -11.02
CA VAL A 78 -5.48 -7.78 -10.69
C VAL A 78 -4.87 -7.51 -9.32
N ALA A 79 -3.92 -6.59 -9.27
CA ALA A 79 -3.36 -6.08 -8.02
C ALA A 79 -3.81 -4.62 -7.78
N ILE A 80 -4.55 -4.41 -6.69
CA ILE A 80 -5.05 -3.08 -6.32
C ILE A 80 -3.98 -2.38 -5.50
N LEU A 81 -3.48 -1.25 -6.02
CA LEU A 81 -2.47 -0.42 -5.38
C LEU A 81 -3.09 0.91 -4.92
N GLY A 82 -2.90 1.28 -3.68
CA GLY A 82 -3.20 2.62 -3.22
C GLY A 82 -2.09 3.61 -3.58
N ALA A 83 -2.47 4.77 -4.09
CA ALA A 83 -1.56 5.88 -4.37
C ALA A 83 -2.05 7.14 -3.63
N PRO A 84 -1.79 7.27 -2.32
CA PRO A 84 -2.32 8.34 -1.48
C PRO A 84 -1.63 9.68 -1.74
N LEU A 85 -1.65 10.16 -2.99
CA LEU A 85 -1.14 11.46 -3.40
C LEU A 85 -2.05 12.58 -2.88
N ASP A 86 -1.44 13.68 -2.43
CA ASP A 86 -2.16 14.81 -1.81
C ASP A 86 -1.40 16.13 -1.97
N MET A 87 -0.84 16.37 -3.16
CA MET A 87 0.01 17.51 -3.42
C MET A 87 -0.56 18.50 -4.41
N GLY A 88 -1.53 18.10 -5.23
CA GLY A 88 -2.10 18.92 -6.30
C GLY A 88 -3.42 19.59 -5.94
N SER A 89 -4.18 19.03 -5.00
CA SER A 89 -5.45 19.61 -4.57
C SER A 89 -5.22 20.65 -3.47
N GLY A 90 -5.94 21.76 -3.50
CA GLY A 90 -5.91 22.76 -2.44
C GLY A 90 -6.48 22.30 -1.10
N TRP A 91 -7.08 21.12 -1.06
CA TRP A 91 -7.67 20.47 0.12
C TRP A 91 -6.88 19.20 0.41
N ARG A 92 -6.23 19.15 1.55
CA ARG A 92 -5.28 18.08 1.90
C ARG A 92 -5.91 16.87 2.55
N ASP A 93 -6.97 16.32 1.97
CA ASP A 93 -7.65 15.13 2.48
C ASP A 93 -7.67 13.96 1.48
N ALA A 94 -7.16 14.18 0.27
CA ALA A 94 -7.12 13.15 -0.77
C ALA A 94 -6.24 11.96 -0.40
N ILE A 95 -5.25 12.17 0.47
CA ILE A 95 -4.40 11.12 1.05
C ILE A 95 -5.21 9.96 1.67
N HIS A 96 -6.42 10.25 2.13
CA HIS A 96 -7.27 9.25 2.78
C HIS A 96 -8.09 8.40 1.80
N GLY A 97 -8.04 8.69 0.50
CA GLY A 97 -8.82 7.99 -0.52
C GLY A 97 -8.65 6.46 -0.48
N PRO A 98 -7.43 5.92 -0.61
CA PRO A 98 -7.21 4.47 -0.58
C PRO A 98 -7.69 3.83 0.73
N ARG A 99 -7.43 4.48 1.86
CA ARG A 99 -7.88 4.02 3.16
C ARG A 99 -9.41 4.00 3.27
N ALA A 100 -10.06 5.05 2.81
CA ALA A 100 -11.52 5.15 2.82
C ALA A 100 -12.16 4.04 1.97
N MET A 101 -11.59 3.75 0.80
CA MET A 101 -12.06 2.67 -0.07
C MET A 101 -11.93 1.29 0.59
N ARG A 102 -10.85 1.03 1.32
CA ARG A 102 -10.71 -0.20 2.12
C ARG A 102 -11.75 -0.29 3.23
N MET A 103 -12.02 0.83 3.89
CA MET A 103 -12.98 0.91 5.00
C MET A 103 -14.44 0.73 4.53
N LEU A 104 -14.77 1.08 3.29
CA LEU A 104 -16.09 0.85 2.73
C LEU A 104 -16.43 -0.63 2.59
N GLY A 105 -15.43 -1.52 2.61
CA GLY A 105 -15.53 -2.94 2.95
C GLY A 105 -16.55 -3.77 2.20
N ARG A 106 -17.15 -3.22 1.15
CA ARG A 106 -17.98 -4.02 0.26
C ARG A 106 -17.01 -4.82 -0.60
N GLY A 107 -16.99 -6.14 -0.41
CA GLY A 107 -16.26 -7.01 -1.28
C GLY A 107 -16.58 -6.72 -2.73
N THR A 108 -15.79 -7.24 -3.63
CA THR A 108 -16.14 -7.34 -5.07
C THR A 108 -17.44 -8.16 -5.27
N GLY A 109 -18.03 -8.58 -4.17
CA GLY A 109 -19.21 -9.42 -4.15
C GLY A 109 -20.45 -8.71 -4.66
N GLY A 110 -20.85 -9.13 -5.81
CA GLY A 110 -22.03 -8.74 -6.52
C GLY A 110 -21.80 -8.88 -8.01
N ALA A 111 -22.62 -9.67 -8.65
CA ALA A 111 -22.62 -9.73 -10.11
C ALA A 111 -22.97 -8.36 -10.67
N ASP A 112 -22.20 -7.90 -11.65
CA ASP A 112 -22.62 -6.78 -12.49
C ASP A 112 -23.97 -7.10 -13.13
N VAL A 113 -24.92 -6.18 -13.01
CA VAL A 113 -26.30 -6.43 -13.44
C VAL A 113 -26.41 -6.64 -14.95
N SER A 114 -25.51 -6.07 -15.73
CA SER A 114 -25.53 -6.16 -17.19
C SER A 114 -24.86 -7.45 -17.71
N THR A 115 -23.78 -7.86 -17.07
CA THR A 115 -23.02 -9.04 -17.48
C THR A 115 -23.36 -10.30 -16.66
N MET A 116 -23.98 -10.12 -15.50
CA MET A 116 -24.25 -11.20 -14.52
C MET A 116 -22.95 -11.90 -14.04
N ILE A 117 -21.81 -11.25 -14.21
CA ILE A 117 -20.51 -11.77 -13.79
C ILE A 117 -20.12 -11.11 -12.46
N ASP A 118 -19.69 -11.92 -11.52
CA ASP A 118 -19.05 -11.48 -10.28
C ASP A 118 -17.52 -11.52 -10.47
N PRO A 119 -16.85 -10.35 -10.58
CA PRO A 119 -15.40 -10.32 -10.81
C PRO A 119 -14.59 -11.10 -9.76
N GLY A 120 -15.04 -11.06 -8.50
CA GLY A 120 -14.35 -11.77 -7.41
C GLY A 120 -14.42 -13.30 -7.49
N LYS A 121 -15.24 -13.84 -8.41
CA LYS A 121 -15.32 -15.30 -8.66
C LYS A 121 -14.54 -15.77 -9.87
N VAL A 122 -14.16 -14.84 -10.73
CA VAL A 122 -13.50 -15.16 -12.01
C VAL A 122 -12.09 -14.58 -12.12
N LEU A 123 -11.71 -13.65 -11.23
CA LEU A 123 -10.40 -13.03 -11.20
C LEU A 123 -9.75 -13.22 -9.82
N ASN A 124 -8.45 -13.49 -9.84
CA ASN A 124 -7.63 -13.47 -8.65
C ASN A 124 -7.22 -12.01 -8.35
N ILE A 125 -7.94 -11.38 -7.43
CA ILE A 125 -7.74 -9.98 -7.06
C ILE A 125 -7.05 -9.90 -5.71
N VAL A 126 -6.04 -9.04 -5.59
CA VAL A 126 -5.33 -8.80 -4.33
C VAL A 126 -5.22 -7.32 -3.98
N ASP A 127 -5.06 -7.03 -2.69
CA ASP A 127 -4.61 -5.73 -2.19
C ASP A 127 -3.08 -5.74 -2.11
N TYR A 128 -2.42 -4.88 -2.90
CA TYR A 128 -0.97 -4.78 -2.95
C TYR A 128 -0.42 -3.69 -2.02
N GLY A 129 -1.25 -3.16 -1.14
CA GLY A 129 -0.88 -2.09 -0.22
C GLY A 129 -0.89 -0.71 -0.87
N ASP A 130 -0.10 0.19 -0.32
CA ASP A 130 0.01 1.57 -0.79
C ASP A 130 1.44 1.88 -1.23
N ALA A 131 1.58 2.67 -2.29
CA ALA A 131 2.83 3.29 -2.64
C ALA A 131 3.27 4.22 -1.50
N ALA A 132 4.56 4.18 -1.14
CA ALA A 132 5.06 5.01 -0.06
C ALA A 132 5.30 6.43 -0.54
N ILE A 133 4.37 7.31 -0.24
CA ILE A 133 4.39 8.71 -0.65
C ILE A 133 5.32 9.53 0.25
N ASP A 134 6.17 10.34 -0.36
CA ASP A 134 6.94 11.37 0.32
C ASP A 134 6.16 12.69 0.24
N GLN A 135 5.53 13.09 1.33
CA GLN A 135 4.72 14.31 1.40
C GLN A 135 5.52 15.60 1.15
N LEU A 136 6.84 15.53 1.12
CA LEU A 136 7.72 16.66 0.89
C LEU A 136 8.25 16.72 -0.55
N SER A 137 7.95 15.71 -1.39
CA SER A 137 8.42 15.66 -2.78
C SER A 137 7.43 14.96 -3.68
N THR A 138 6.84 15.73 -4.58
CA THR A 138 5.94 15.21 -5.62
C THR A 138 6.69 14.27 -6.55
N GLU A 139 7.90 14.62 -6.95
CA GLU A 139 8.71 13.81 -7.87
C GLU A 139 9.00 12.42 -7.30
N ARG A 140 9.37 12.36 -6.03
CA ARG A 140 9.62 11.07 -5.35
C ARG A 140 8.34 10.26 -5.22
N SER A 141 7.24 10.91 -4.89
CA SER A 141 5.95 10.24 -4.76
C SER A 141 5.51 9.63 -6.08
N VAL A 142 5.61 10.39 -7.17
CA VAL A 142 5.30 9.89 -8.52
C VAL A 142 6.23 8.75 -8.92
N GLN A 143 7.52 8.87 -8.62
CA GLN A 143 8.49 7.79 -8.90
C GLN A 143 8.11 6.50 -8.18
N GLU A 144 7.65 6.60 -6.95
CA GLU A 144 7.23 5.45 -6.17
C GLU A 144 5.99 4.76 -6.71
N VAL A 145 4.99 5.54 -7.08
CA VAL A 145 3.80 4.99 -7.73
C VAL A 145 4.21 4.28 -9.02
N ARG A 146 5.05 4.92 -9.83
CA ARG A 146 5.59 4.35 -11.06
C ARG A 146 6.30 3.02 -10.83
N ASP A 147 7.16 2.96 -9.80
CA ASP A 147 7.95 1.77 -9.52
C ASP A 147 7.07 0.61 -9.05
N ARG A 148 6.06 0.89 -8.22
CA ARG A 148 5.07 -0.13 -7.80
C ARG A 148 4.20 -0.60 -8.96
N VAL A 149 3.76 0.32 -9.82
CA VAL A 149 2.97 -0.04 -11.01
C VAL A 149 3.78 -0.93 -11.95
N ARG A 150 5.06 -0.59 -12.17
CA ARG A 150 5.95 -1.39 -12.98
C ARG A 150 6.15 -2.79 -12.38
N GLU A 151 6.44 -2.85 -11.09
CA GLU A 151 6.63 -4.10 -10.36
C GLU A 151 5.43 -5.05 -10.52
N ILE A 152 4.21 -4.53 -10.41
CA ILE A 152 2.99 -5.31 -10.64
C ILE A 152 2.92 -5.75 -12.11
N ALA A 153 3.09 -4.81 -13.04
CA ALA A 153 2.93 -5.10 -14.47
C ALA A 153 3.95 -6.13 -14.98
N GLU A 154 5.17 -6.15 -14.45
CA GLU A 154 6.22 -7.11 -14.81
C GLU A 154 5.86 -8.55 -14.41
N THR A 155 4.96 -8.76 -13.47
CA THR A 155 4.44 -10.09 -13.12
C THR A 155 3.34 -10.59 -14.06
N GLY A 156 2.81 -9.73 -14.92
CA GLY A 156 1.66 -10.00 -15.78
C GLY A 156 0.32 -9.63 -15.18
N ALA A 157 0.27 -9.26 -13.90
CA ALA A 157 -0.95 -8.78 -13.26
C ALA A 157 -1.30 -7.36 -13.75
N ILE A 158 -2.59 -7.05 -13.76
CA ILE A 158 -3.10 -5.71 -14.10
C ILE A 158 -3.02 -4.83 -12.86
N PRO A 159 -2.24 -3.73 -12.87
CA PRO A 159 -2.24 -2.76 -11.78
C PRO A 159 -3.54 -1.93 -11.82
N PHE A 160 -4.31 -1.98 -10.73
CA PHE A 160 -5.50 -1.15 -10.54
C PHE A 160 -5.19 -0.12 -9.45
N ILE A 161 -5.07 1.16 -9.83
CA ILE A 161 -4.61 2.20 -8.92
C ILE A 161 -5.79 2.95 -8.33
N ILE A 162 -5.83 3.05 -6.99
CA ILE A 162 -6.77 3.90 -6.27
C ILE A 162 -6.00 5.08 -5.70
N GLY A 163 -6.25 6.25 -6.26
CA GLY A 163 -5.58 7.47 -5.85
C GLY A 163 -6.22 8.14 -4.64
N GLY A 164 -5.44 9.05 -4.21
CA GLY A 164 -5.55 10.36 -3.73
C GLY A 164 -5.95 11.38 -4.80
N ASP A 165 -5.15 12.42 -4.92
CA ASP A 165 -5.38 13.45 -5.94
C ASP A 165 -4.69 13.13 -7.27
N HIS A 166 -4.71 14.10 -8.18
CA HIS A 166 -4.19 13.97 -9.54
C HIS A 166 -2.85 14.69 -9.74
N SER A 167 -1.99 14.65 -8.71
CA SER A 167 -0.65 15.28 -8.74
C SER A 167 0.30 14.69 -9.78
#